data_80ccbfb325b208ab488e3a1536ccbc27
#
_entry.id   80ccbfb325b208ab488e3a1536ccbc27
#
_cell.length_a   1.000
_cell.length_b   1.000
_cell.length_c   1.000
_cell.angle_alpha   90.00
_cell.angle_beta   90.00
_cell.angle_gamma   90.00
#
_symmetry.space_group_name_H-M   'P 1'
#
loop_
_entity.id
_entity.type
_entity.pdbx_description
1 polymer ?
#
loop_
_entity_poly.entity_id
_entity_poly.type
_entity_poly.pdbx_seq_one_letter_code
_entity_poly.pdbx_strand_id
1 'polypeptide(L)'
;LWCNISFADNYKIGQEIENEFRFTKKIKFPLESGTWTVIEKSGWFYGDIKVRVIGIVLIENDEIISFREFQEGTLTGSFQSELNTALYEYFYLDKYDGCYQRTEYTLVKKYSKGTSTNCLVVEHMDVNKELYNPDDSKRTHERMNYRKLINNYNIKVPDIMLASWHAYFSRTVSGNLYTVGYYDNPKYFNGPKHKFSTEDTSEYHPSNINKHPKFKKYMDEFIKISAARHMEFEKIVSAKTHHRLDFSLIGIDNKEKTKVKTLKNNDMIKQLNDLKKLLDEGVITQDEFTKAKKKILN
;
A
#
# COMPACT_ATOMS: atom_id res chain seq x y z
N LEU A 1 -29.13 -14.54 -12.98
CA LEU A 1 -27.95 -14.66 -12.10
C LEU A 1 -26.75 -14.14 -12.87
N TRP A 2 -26.43 -12.85 -12.72
CA TRP A 2 -25.18 -12.28 -13.24
C TRP A 2 -24.10 -12.60 -12.23
N CYS A 3 -23.29 -13.59 -12.53
CA CYS A 3 -22.10 -13.88 -11.77
C CYS A 3 -21.15 -12.68 -11.94
N ASN A 4 -20.98 -11.85 -10.91
CA ASN A 4 -19.92 -10.84 -10.89
C ASN A 4 -18.59 -11.57 -10.81
N ILE A 5 -18.03 -11.91 -11.98
CA ILE A 5 -16.67 -12.44 -12.07
C ILE A 5 -15.75 -11.29 -11.60
N SER A 6 -15.14 -11.47 -10.46
CA SER A 6 -14.13 -10.55 -9.97
C SER A 6 -12.93 -10.60 -10.91
N PHE A 7 -12.46 -9.43 -11.40
CA PHE A 7 -11.25 -9.35 -12.21
C PHE A 7 -10.01 -9.80 -11.46
N ALA A 8 -10.02 -9.71 -10.12
CA ALA A 8 -8.92 -10.19 -9.28
C ALA A 8 -8.65 -11.69 -9.46
N ASP A 9 -9.67 -12.49 -9.83
CA ASP A 9 -9.50 -13.92 -10.09
C ASP A 9 -8.70 -14.20 -11.37
N ASN A 10 -8.57 -13.23 -12.27
CA ASN A 10 -7.87 -13.39 -13.55
C ASN A 10 -6.36 -13.16 -13.46
N TYR A 11 -5.85 -12.57 -12.38
CA TYR A 11 -4.40 -12.38 -12.22
C TYR A 11 -3.69 -13.69 -11.93
N LYS A 12 -2.47 -13.83 -12.47
CA LYS A 12 -1.59 -14.99 -12.26
C LYS A 12 -0.31 -14.54 -11.57
N ILE A 13 0.22 -15.37 -10.69
CA ILE A 13 1.56 -15.16 -10.13
C ILE A 13 2.58 -15.03 -11.27
N GLY A 14 3.45 -14.01 -11.21
CA GLY A 14 4.40 -13.66 -12.25
C GLY A 14 3.83 -12.80 -13.38
N GLN A 15 2.53 -12.50 -13.37
CA GLN A 15 1.94 -11.60 -14.37
C GLN A 15 2.42 -10.17 -14.15
N GLU A 16 2.83 -9.53 -15.23
CA GLU A 16 3.16 -8.10 -15.26
C GLU A 16 1.92 -7.24 -15.45
N ILE A 17 1.89 -6.10 -14.75
CA ILE A 17 0.79 -5.13 -14.76
C ILE A 17 1.40 -3.73 -14.85
N GLU A 18 0.78 -2.87 -15.63
CA GLU A 18 1.15 -1.46 -15.75
C GLU A 18 -0.10 -0.57 -15.64
N ASN A 19 0.12 0.67 -15.23
CA ASN A 19 -0.84 1.76 -15.20
C ASN A 19 -1.99 1.60 -14.20
N GLU A 20 -2.65 0.45 -14.11
CA GLU A 20 -3.78 0.25 -13.21
C GLU A 20 -3.91 -1.20 -12.74
N PHE A 21 -4.31 -1.37 -11.48
CA PHE A 21 -4.78 -2.64 -10.92
C PHE A 21 -6.31 -2.65 -10.88
N ARG A 22 -6.94 -3.74 -11.32
CA ARG A 22 -8.39 -3.85 -11.41
C ARG A 22 -8.94 -4.91 -10.47
N PHE A 23 -9.70 -4.51 -9.48
CA PHE A 23 -10.52 -5.44 -8.71
C PHE A 23 -11.76 -5.87 -9.47
N THR A 24 -12.47 -4.89 -10.04
CA THR A 24 -13.69 -5.10 -10.82
C THR A 24 -13.68 -4.20 -12.05
N LYS A 25 -14.71 -4.29 -12.90
CA LYS A 25 -14.87 -3.34 -14.01
C LYS A 25 -14.90 -1.87 -13.56
N LYS A 26 -15.39 -1.61 -12.34
CA LYS A 26 -15.59 -0.26 -11.81
C LYS A 26 -14.49 0.17 -10.82
N ILE A 27 -13.95 -0.77 -10.06
CA ILE A 27 -12.94 -0.51 -9.03
C ILE A 27 -11.57 -0.76 -9.63
N LYS A 28 -10.87 0.34 -9.86
CA LYS A 28 -9.54 0.37 -10.48
C LYS A 28 -8.65 1.32 -9.70
N PHE A 29 -7.47 0.86 -9.37
CA PHE A 29 -6.47 1.64 -8.68
C PHE A 29 -5.35 2.00 -9.64
N PRO A 30 -5.02 3.29 -9.80
CA PRO A 30 -3.87 3.69 -10.57
C PRO A 30 -2.59 3.17 -9.91
N LEU A 31 -1.67 2.71 -10.73
CA LEU A 31 -0.34 2.30 -10.31
C LEU A 31 0.66 3.39 -10.70
N GLU A 32 1.67 3.55 -9.88
CA GLU A 32 2.84 4.35 -10.22
C GLU A 32 3.52 3.76 -11.47
N SER A 33 4.21 4.61 -12.25
CA SER A 33 4.90 4.16 -13.46
C SER A 33 5.93 3.07 -13.17
N GLY A 34 5.97 2.07 -14.04
CA GLY A 34 6.83 0.91 -13.96
C GLY A 34 6.03 -0.37 -14.17
N THR A 35 6.76 -1.47 -14.32
CA THR A 35 6.17 -2.80 -14.48
C THR A 35 6.04 -3.47 -13.12
N TRP A 36 4.81 -3.68 -12.69
CA TRP A 36 4.47 -4.34 -11.45
C TRP A 36 4.27 -5.82 -11.68
N THR A 37 4.82 -6.65 -10.83
CA THR A 37 4.68 -8.10 -10.91
C THR A 37 3.74 -8.63 -9.83
N VAL A 38 2.78 -9.45 -10.21
CA VAL A 38 1.89 -10.15 -9.26
C VAL A 38 2.69 -11.22 -8.54
N ILE A 39 2.80 -11.10 -7.22
CA ILE A 39 3.59 -12.02 -6.39
C ILE A 39 2.73 -12.83 -5.43
N GLU A 40 1.55 -12.34 -5.17
CA GLU A 40 0.63 -12.98 -4.25
C GLU A 40 -0.77 -13.06 -4.85
N LYS A 41 -1.39 -14.21 -4.64
CA LYS A 41 -2.79 -14.46 -4.86
C LYS A 41 -3.26 -15.43 -3.80
N SER A 42 -3.92 -14.90 -2.81
CA SER A 42 -4.40 -15.68 -1.67
C SER A 42 -5.83 -15.29 -1.29
N GLY A 43 -6.34 -15.93 -0.28
CA GLY A 43 -7.63 -15.60 0.27
C GLY A 43 -7.91 -16.42 1.52
N TRP A 44 -8.73 -15.86 2.37
CA TRP A 44 -9.11 -16.46 3.63
C TRP A 44 -10.56 -16.14 3.97
N PHE A 45 -11.08 -16.77 4.99
CA PHE A 45 -12.44 -16.56 5.47
C PHE A 45 -12.40 -15.98 6.89
N TYR A 46 -13.22 -14.98 7.13
CA TYR A 46 -13.53 -14.48 8.45
C TYR A 46 -15.04 -14.59 8.65
N GLY A 47 -15.48 -15.65 9.34
CA GLY A 47 -16.89 -16.01 9.35
C GLY A 47 -17.44 -16.19 7.92
N ASP A 48 -18.50 -15.46 7.59
CA ASP A 48 -19.11 -15.46 6.27
C ASP A 48 -18.48 -14.49 5.27
N ILE A 49 -17.36 -13.87 5.62
CA ILE A 49 -16.64 -12.98 4.72
C ILE A 49 -15.54 -13.76 4.03
N LYS A 50 -15.61 -13.84 2.71
CA LYS A 50 -14.50 -14.30 1.87
C LYS A 50 -13.61 -13.11 1.54
N VAL A 51 -12.38 -13.12 2.03
CA VAL A 51 -11.35 -12.13 1.67
C VAL A 51 -10.47 -12.69 0.57
N ARG A 52 -10.25 -11.89 -0.46
CA ARG A 52 -9.28 -12.16 -1.53
C ARG A 52 -8.16 -11.16 -1.44
N VAL A 53 -6.94 -11.64 -1.62
CA VAL A 53 -5.72 -10.84 -1.52
C VAL A 53 -4.93 -10.96 -2.81
N ILE A 54 -4.49 -9.83 -3.34
CA ILE A 54 -3.53 -9.76 -4.44
C ILE A 54 -2.40 -8.84 -4.01
N GLY A 55 -1.18 -9.39 -4.03
CA GLY A 55 0.04 -8.63 -3.81
C GLY A 55 0.77 -8.39 -5.12
N ILE A 56 1.21 -7.16 -5.35
CA ILE A 56 2.04 -6.79 -6.49
C ILE A 56 3.27 -6.03 -6.02
N VAL A 57 4.37 -6.18 -6.73
CA VAL A 57 5.66 -5.59 -6.37
C VAL A 57 6.28 -4.87 -7.55
N LEU A 58 6.86 -3.72 -7.28
CA LEU A 58 7.73 -3.00 -8.20
C LEU A 58 9.18 -3.25 -7.79
N ILE A 59 9.97 -3.81 -8.72
CA ILE A 59 11.37 -4.19 -8.50
C ILE A 59 12.24 -3.39 -9.45
N GLU A 60 13.36 -2.89 -8.95
CA GLU A 60 14.41 -2.25 -9.75
C GLU A 60 15.78 -2.68 -9.20
N ASN A 61 16.70 -3.07 -10.08
CA ASN A 61 18.05 -3.53 -9.73
C ASN A 61 18.03 -4.65 -8.67
N ASP A 62 17.13 -5.62 -8.83
CA ASP A 62 16.93 -6.74 -7.92
C ASP A 62 16.55 -6.35 -6.48
N GLU A 63 16.02 -5.15 -6.27
CA GLU A 63 15.55 -4.68 -4.97
C GLU A 63 14.08 -4.22 -5.04
N ILE A 64 13.32 -4.52 -4.00
CA ILE A 64 11.94 -4.06 -3.89
C ILE A 64 11.92 -2.56 -3.64
N ILE A 65 11.27 -1.82 -4.57
CA ILE A 65 11.01 -0.38 -4.45
C ILE A 65 9.71 -0.13 -3.72
N SER A 66 8.66 -0.81 -4.16
CA SER A 66 7.32 -0.67 -3.63
C SER A 66 6.59 -1.99 -3.67
N PHE A 67 5.70 -2.15 -2.71
CA PHE A 67 4.76 -3.25 -2.67
C PHE A 67 3.35 -2.69 -2.48
N ARG A 68 2.36 -3.30 -3.12
CA ARG A 68 0.94 -2.98 -2.96
C ARG A 68 0.18 -4.25 -2.65
N GLU A 69 -0.64 -4.19 -1.63
CA GLU A 69 -1.54 -5.27 -1.26
C GLU A 69 -2.99 -4.80 -1.43
N PHE A 70 -3.75 -5.53 -2.21
CA PHE A 70 -5.15 -5.25 -2.47
C PHE A 70 -6.00 -6.36 -1.88
N GLN A 71 -6.96 -6.00 -1.02
CA GLN A 71 -7.89 -6.96 -0.45
C GLN A 71 -9.34 -6.58 -0.80
N GLU A 72 -10.15 -7.59 -1.09
CA GLU A 72 -11.58 -7.47 -1.26
C GLU A 72 -12.29 -8.50 -0.39
N GLY A 73 -13.09 -8.03 0.55
CA GLY A 73 -13.96 -8.88 1.36
C GLY A 73 -15.38 -8.88 0.80
N THR A 74 -15.90 -10.06 0.51
CA THR A 74 -17.28 -10.26 0.03
C THR A 74 -18.04 -11.16 0.96
N LEU A 75 -19.32 -10.85 1.18
CA LEU A 75 -20.21 -11.75 1.90
C LEU A 75 -20.54 -13.00 1.08
N THR A 76 -20.50 -14.16 1.73
CA THR A 76 -20.88 -15.44 1.14
C THR A 76 -22.23 -15.94 1.64
N GLY A 77 -22.76 -15.40 2.74
CA GLY A 77 -23.99 -15.81 3.40
C GLY A 77 -25.16 -14.83 3.22
N SER A 78 -26.38 -15.29 3.55
CA SER A 78 -27.62 -14.53 3.40
C SER A 78 -27.94 -13.58 4.56
N PHE A 79 -27.18 -13.59 5.65
CA PHE A 79 -27.47 -12.83 6.87
C PHE A 79 -26.63 -11.54 6.98
N GLN A 80 -27.24 -10.42 6.60
CA GLN A 80 -26.58 -9.09 6.66
C GLN A 80 -26.39 -8.53 8.09
N SER A 81 -27.06 -9.06 9.11
CA SER A 81 -26.94 -8.57 10.48
C SER A 81 -25.63 -9.04 11.16
N GLU A 82 -25.21 -10.27 10.88
CA GLU A 82 -23.97 -10.84 11.42
C GLU A 82 -22.73 -10.22 10.79
N LEU A 83 -22.83 -9.79 9.53
CA LEU A 83 -21.77 -9.08 8.83
C LEU A 83 -21.31 -7.82 9.56
N ASN A 84 -22.25 -7.04 10.06
CA ASN A 84 -21.89 -5.78 10.75
C ASN A 84 -21.10 -6.04 12.02
N THR A 85 -21.40 -7.14 12.72
CA THR A 85 -20.67 -7.55 13.92
C THR A 85 -19.29 -8.08 13.55
N ALA A 86 -19.20 -8.97 12.58
CA ALA A 86 -17.94 -9.54 12.14
C ALA A 86 -16.98 -8.49 11.54
N LEU A 87 -17.49 -7.58 10.69
CA LEU A 87 -16.68 -6.47 10.16
C LEU A 87 -16.31 -5.45 11.22
N TYR A 88 -17.21 -5.20 12.18
CA TYR A 88 -16.89 -4.36 13.33
C TYR A 88 -15.78 -4.99 14.18
N GLU A 89 -15.88 -6.27 14.47
CA GLU A 89 -14.87 -7.03 15.23
C GLU A 89 -13.55 -7.03 14.46
N TYR A 90 -13.56 -7.34 13.18
CA TYR A 90 -12.38 -7.34 12.34
C TYR A 90 -11.68 -5.98 12.29
N PHE A 91 -12.42 -4.90 12.10
CA PHE A 91 -11.83 -3.55 11.98
C PHE A 91 -11.58 -2.83 13.28
N TYR A 92 -12.35 -3.13 14.32
CA TYR A 92 -12.31 -2.38 15.57
C TYR A 92 -11.80 -3.15 16.78
N LEU A 93 -11.99 -4.45 16.81
CA LEU A 93 -11.64 -5.28 17.96
C LEU A 93 -10.43 -6.18 17.68
N ASP A 94 -10.16 -6.50 16.43
CA ASP A 94 -8.98 -7.29 16.09
C ASP A 94 -7.71 -6.47 16.32
N LYS A 95 -6.91 -6.91 17.27
CA LYS A 95 -5.65 -6.29 17.65
C LYS A 95 -4.60 -6.33 16.52
N TYR A 96 -4.78 -7.19 15.52
CA TYR A 96 -3.74 -7.54 14.58
C TYR A 96 -3.96 -7.00 13.17
N ASP A 97 -5.21 -6.77 12.73
CA ASP A 97 -5.51 -6.42 11.34
C ASP A 97 -6.45 -5.22 11.14
N GLY A 98 -6.94 -4.64 12.21
CA GLY A 98 -7.94 -3.57 12.12
C GLY A 98 -7.39 -2.17 12.19
N CYS A 99 -8.28 -1.20 12.02
CA CYS A 99 -8.04 0.21 12.29
C CYS A 99 -7.77 0.50 13.78
N TYR A 100 -7.71 -0.49 14.65
CA TYR A 100 -7.84 -0.27 16.10
C TYR A 100 -6.52 -0.03 16.83
N GLN A 101 -5.43 -0.66 16.45
CA GLN A 101 -4.21 -0.62 17.27
C GLN A 101 -2.88 -0.44 16.51
N ARG A 102 -2.88 -0.19 15.23
CA ARG A 102 -1.66 0.01 14.46
C ARG A 102 -1.23 1.48 14.46
N THR A 103 -1.22 2.12 15.63
CA THR A 103 -0.97 3.56 15.69
C THR A 103 0.48 3.84 16.00
N GLU A 104 1.35 3.74 15.01
CA GLU A 104 2.66 4.33 15.18
C GLU A 104 2.64 5.83 14.97
N TYR A 105 2.11 6.29 13.82
CA TYR A 105 2.15 7.70 13.45
C TYR A 105 0.78 8.33 13.34
N THR A 106 -0.09 7.74 12.54
CA THR A 106 -1.38 8.34 12.24
C THR A 106 -2.44 7.27 12.11
N LEU A 107 -3.51 7.46 12.85
CA LEU A 107 -4.76 6.74 12.67
C LEU A 107 -5.87 7.75 12.53
N VAL A 108 -6.46 7.84 11.33
CA VAL A 108 -7.71 8.55 11.11
C VAL A 108 -8.79 7.54 10.79
N LYS A 109 -9.87 7.54 11.58
CA LYS A 109 -10.95 6.57 11.43
C LYS A 109 -12.31 7.20 11.56
N LYS A 110 -13.28 6.66 10.86
CA LYS A 110 -14.69 7.01 10.97
C LYS A 110 -15.54 5.76 10.94
N TYR A 111 -16.37 5.63 11.92
CA TYR A 111 -17.31 4.54 12.04
C TYR A 111 -18.73 5.07 12.13
N SER A 112 -19.61 4.52 11.30
CA SER A 112 -21.03 4.77 11.36
C SER A 112 -21.73 3.45 11.66
N LYS A 113 -22.27 3.31 12.88
CA LYS A 113 -22.85 2.05 13.39
C LYS A 113 -23.74 1.38 12.36
N GLY A 114 -23.39 0.15 11.97
CA GLY A 114 -24.15 -0.69 11.05
C GLY A 114 -24.15 -0.24 9.59
N THR A 115 -23.42 0.81 9.20
CA THR A 115 -23.47 1.32 7.82
C THR A 115 -22.11 1.43 7.12
N SER A 116 -21.07 1.86 7.80
CA SER A 116 -19.75 2.00 7.18
C SER A 116 -18.60 2.06 8.19
N THR A 117 -17.44 1.62 7.73
CA THR A 117 -16.15 1.81 8.38
C THR A 117 -15.17 2.39 7.38
N ASN A 118 -14.38 3.36 7.82
CA ASN A 118 -13.37 4.00 7.01
C ASN A 118 -12.15 4.32 7.86
N CYS A 119 -10.95 3.96 7.40
CA CYS A 119 -9.73 4.32 8.13
C CYS A 119 -8.48 4.42 7.25
N LEU A 120 -7.56 5.26 7.71
CA LEU A 120 -6.18 5.35 7.28
C LEU A 120 -5.27 5.11 8.48
N VAL A 121 -4.33 4.19 8.31
CA VAL A 121 -3.24 3.93 9.27
C VAL A 121 -1.92 4.21 8.56
N VAL A 122 -0.97 4.86 9.24
CA VAL A 122 0.39 5.08 8.74
C VAL A 122 1.39 4.58 9.77
N GLU A 123 2.33 3.78 9.32
CA GLU A 123 3.34 3.12 10.15
C GLU A 123 4.66 2.95 9.40
N HIS A 124 5.75 2.65 10.10
CA HIS A 124 6.93 2.05 9.51
C HIS A 124 6.92 0.54 9.81
N MET A 125 7.57 -0.23 8.99
CA MET A 125 7.52 -1.68 9.09
C MET A 125 8.94 -2.25 9.02
N ASP A 126 9.29 -3.07 10.00
CA ASP A 126 10.44 -3.99 9.92
C ASP A 126 10.07 -5.14 8.97
N VAL A 127 10.59 -5.06 7.76
CA VAL A 127 10.23 -6.03 6.71
C VAL A 127 10.72 -7.43 7.07
N ASN A 128 11.87 -7.56 7.71
CA ASN A 128 12.40 -8.86 8.11
C ASN A 128 11.53 -9.50 9.19
N LYS A 129 11.11 -8.73 10.20
CA LYS A 129 10.23 -9.21 11.26
C LYS A 129 8.85 -9.60 10.69
N GLU A 130 8.27 -8.75 9.85
CA GLU A 130 6.96 -8.99 9.28
C GLU A 130 6.94 -10.12 8.24
N LEU A 131 7.97 -10.22 7.41
CA LEU A 131 8.06 -11.26 6.36
C LEU A 131 8.68 -12.58 6.85
N TYR A 132 9.54 -12.53 7.87
CA TYR A 132 10.34 -13.68 8.28
C TYR A 132 10.06 -14.19 9.69
N ASN A 133 9.11 -13.61 10.44
CA ASN A 133 8.84 -14.07 11.79
C ASN A 133 8.37 -15.53 11.78
N PRO A 134 9.17 -16.47 12.33
CA PRO A 134 8.86 -17.90 12.31
C PRO A 134 7.71 -18.28 13.29
N ASP A 135 7.44 -17.45 14.29
CA ASP A 135 6.53 -17.79 15.39
C ASP A 135 5.05 -17.53 15.10
N ASP A 136 4.74 -16.92 13.95
CA ASP A 136 3.36 -16.61 13.62
C ASP A 136 2.68 -17.75 12.82
N SER A 137 2.35 -18.80 13.55
CA SER A 137 1.68 -19.98 12.98
C SER A 137 0.26 -19.70 12.42
N LYS A 138 -0.33 -18.56 12.76
CA LYS A 138 -1.69 -18.19 12.34
C LYS A 138 -1.77 -17.39 11.03
N ARG A 139 -0.65 -16.81 10.57
CA ARG A 139 -0.55 -16.00 9.34
C ARG A 139 0.30 -16.65 8.25
N THR A 140 0.43 -17.96 8.26
CA THR A 140 1.42 -18.72 7.48
C THR A 140 1.27 -18.65 5.96
N HIS A 141 0.09 -18.34 5.42
CA HIS A 141 -0.12 -18.41 3.96
C HIS A 141 0.39 -17.17 3.21
N GLU A 142 0.15 -15.98 3.72
CA GLU A 142 0.55 -14.72 3.08
C GLU A 142 2.08 -14.56 3.09
N ARG A 143 2.71 -14.76 4.24
CA ARG A 143 4.17 -14.64 4.42
C ARG A 143 4.99 -15.68 3.67
N MET A 144 4.45 -16.88 3.44
CA MET A 144 5.14 -17.90 2.66
C MET A 144 5.32 -17.52 1.20
N ASN A 145 4.42 -16.76 0.61
CA ASN A 145 4.53 -16.35 -0.79
C ASN A 145 5.66 -15.33 -0.99
N TYR A 146 5.82 -14.39 -0.07
CA TYR A 146 6.95 -13.45 -0.08
C TYR A 146 8.29 -14.14 0.05
N ARG A 147 8.42 -15.10 1.00
CA ARG A 147 9.65 -15.89 1.17
C ARG A 147 10.00 -16.67 -0.08
N LYS A 148 9.02 -17.29 -0.73
CA LYS A 148 9.22 -18.01 -1.98
C LYS A 148 9.71 -17.09 -3.09
N LEU A 149 9.13 -15.90 -3.20
CA LEU A 149 9.54 -14.91 -4.19
C LEU A 149 10.99 -14.48 -3.96
N ILE A 150 11.33 -14.09 -2.73
CA ILE A 150 12.65 -13.63 -2.36
C ILE A 150 13.69 -14.73 -2.62
N ASN A 151 13.40 -15.96 -2.19
CA ASN A 151 14.32 -17.09 -2.35
C ASN A 151 14.46 -17.53 -3.81
N ASN A 152 13.38 -17.51 -4.59
CA ASN A 152 13.39 -17.99 -5.97
C ASN A 152 14.02 -17.00 -6.95
N TYR A 153 13.93 -15.68 -6.68
CA TYR A 153 14.37 -14.63 -7.59
C TYR A 153 15.57 -13.83 -7.09
N ASN A 154 16.15 -14.21 -5.94
CA ASN A 154 17.30 -13.52 -5.32
C ASN A 154 17.08 -12.00 -5.16
N ILE A 155 15.86 -11.61 -4.83
CA ILE A 155 15.45 -10.22 -4.70
C ILE A 155 15.91 -9.69 -3.34
N LYS A 156 16.49 -8.50 -3.35
CA LYS A 156 16.85 -7.77 -2.13
C LYS A 156 15.60 -7.13 -1.52
N VAL A 157 15.40 -7.42 -0.26
CA VAL A 157 14.31 -6.84 0.53
C VAL A 157 14.89 -5.70 1.37
N PRO A 158 14.25 -4.54 1.40
CA PRO A 158 14.69 -3.46 2.29
C PRO A 158 14.47 -3.83 3.76
N ASP A 159 15.31 -3.34 4.64
CA ASP A 159 15.13 -3.55 6.08
C ASP A 159 13.86 -2.90 6.59
N ILE A 160 13.56 -1.71 6.07
CA ILE A 160 12.39 -0.90 6.44
C ILE A 160 11.58 -0.52 5.21
N MET A 161 10.26 -0.57 5.34
CA MET A 161 9.31 0.10 4.48
C MET A 161 8.43 1.06 5.28
N LEU A 162 8.01 2.16 4.65
CA LEU A 162 6.94 2.98 5.18
C LEU A 162 5.62 2.46 4.63
N ALA A 163 4.67 2.23 5.52
CA ALA A 163 3.40 1.62 5.19
C ALA A 163 2.23 2.57 5.41
N SER A 164 1.24 2.50 4.53
CA SER A 164 -0.07 3.09 4.77
C SER A 164 -1.17 2.12 4.37
N TRP A 165 -2.11 1.91 5.30
CA TRP A 165 -3.29 1.08 5.11
C TRP A 165 -4.53 1.92 4.94
N HIS A 166 -5.26 1.61 3.88
CA HIS A 166 -6.49 2.28 3.50
C HIS A 166 -7.61 1.26 3.49
N ALA A 167 -8.62 1.44 4.32
CA ALA A 167 -9.73 0.50 4.41
C ALA A 167 -11.07 1.22 4.34
N TYR A 168 -11.99 0.67 3.56
CA TYR A 168 -13.36 1.14 3.46
C TYR A 168 -14.34 -0.02 3.30
N PHE A 169 -15.36 0.03 4.13
CA PHE A 169 -16.54 -0.82 4.02
C PHE A 169 -17.79 0.05 4.04
N SER A 170 -18.76 -0.27 3.21
CA SER A 170 -20.08 0.34 3.28
C SER A 170 -21.17 -0.66 2.88
N ARG A 171 -22.08 -0.93 3.80
CA ARG A 171 -23.24 -1.79 3.56
C ARG A 171 -24.15 -1.25 2.46
N THR A 172 -24.31 0.08 2.39
CA THR A 172 -25.30 0.72 1.52
C THR A 172 -24.79 1.06 0.14
N VAL A 173 -23.46 1.04 -0.07
CA VAL A 173 -22.84 1.44 -1.34
C VAL A 173 -22.35 0.25 -2.13
N SER A 174 -21.55 -0.61 -1.55
CA SER A 174 -20.93 -1.74 -2.27
C SER A 174 -21.27 -3.10 -1.68
N GLY A 175 -21.58 -3.15 -0.39
CA GLY A 175 -21.69 -4.42 0.34
C GLY A 175 -20.34 -5.14 0.50
N ASN A 176 -19.27 -4.58 -0.04
CA ASN A 176 -17.93 -5.13 -0.02
C ASN A 176 -16.99 -4.31 0.87
N LEU A 177 -16.01 -5.00 1.40
CA LEU A 177 -14.84 -4.42 2.02
C LEU A 177 -13.77 -4.25 0.95
N TYR A 178 -13.11 -3.11 0.97
CA TYR A 178 -11.88 -2.86 0.19
C TYR A 178 -10.78 -2.38 1.10
N THR A 179 -9.60 -2.97 0.97
CA THR A 179 -8.40 -2.44 1.59
C THR A 179 -7.27 -2.34 0.56
N VAL A 180 -6.40 -1.35 0.76
CA VAL A 180 -5.17 -1.21 -0.01
C VAL A 180 -4.04 -0.89 0.94
N GLY A 181 -3.03 -1.74 0.97
CA GLY A 181 -1.76 -1.49 1.64
C GLY A 181 -0.75 -0.91 0.64
N TYR A 182 -0.16 0.22 0.98
CA TYR A 182 0.96 0.84 0.26
C TYR A 182 2.20 0.70 1.12
N TYR A 183 3.23 0.08 0.56
CA TYR A 183 4.52 -0.11 1.21
C TYR A 183 5.60 0.44 0.29
N ASP A 184 6.31 1.45 0.75
CA ASP A 184 7.30 2.17 -0.03
C ASP A 184 8.66 2.08 0.64
N ASN A 185 9.69 1.68 -0.11
CA ASN A 185 11.07 1.67 0.34
C ASN A 185 11.61 3.11 0.35
N PRO A 186 11.86 3.72 1.53
CA PRO A 186 12.24 5.12 1.61
C PRO A 186 13.51 5.47 0.83
N LYS A 187 14.41 4.51 0.61
CA LYS A 187 15.63 4.69 -0.19
C LYS A 187 15.35 5.19 -1.62
N TYR A 188 14.27 4.71 -2.24
CA TYR A 188 13.91 5.06 -3.61
C TYR A 188 13.04 6.31 -3.72
N PHE A 189 12.53 6.81 -2.60
CA PHE A 189 11.68 7.99 -2.53
C PHE A 189 12.36 9.18 -1.84
N ASN A 190 13.68 9.30 -1.99
CA ASN A 190 14.51 10.35 -1.39
C ASN A 190 14.44 10.40 0.14
N GLY A 191 14.15 9.28 0.77
CA GLY A 191 14.21 9.12 2.22
C GLY A 191 15.64 9.26 2.74
N PRO A 192 15.82 9.73 3.97
CA PRO A 192 17.14 9.78 4.59
C PRO A 192 17.72 8.38 4.74
N LYS A 193 19.03 8.26 4.56
CA LYS A 193 19.72 6.99 4.81
C LYS A 193 19.61 6.65 6.29
N HIS A 194 19.09 5.46 6.58
CA HIS A 194 18.92 4.95 7.93
C HIS A 194 20.00 3.91 8.27
N LYS A 195 20.24 3.77 9.56
CA LYS A 195 21.02 2.66 10.13
C LYS A 195 20.03 1.80 10.88
N PHE A 196 19.62 0.72 10.27
CA PHE A 196 18.66 -0.18 10.86
C PHE A 196 19.34 -1.36 11.53
N SER A 197 18.94 -1.69 12.74
CA SER A 197 19.28 -2.94 13.41
C SER A 197 18.03 -3.68 13.90
N THR A 198 17.06 -2.95 14.47
CA THR A 198 15.77 -3.45 14.91
C THR A 198 14.72 -2.35 14.76
N GLU A 199 13.44 -2.70 14.74
CA GLU A 199 12.32 -1.77 14.64
C GLU A 199 12.39 -0.68 15.73
N ASP A 200 12.61 -1.08 16.99
CA ASP A 200 12.67 -0.17 18.14
C ASP A 200 13.87 0.81 18.10
N THR A 201 14.93 0.46 17.37
CA THR A 201 16.14 1.30 17.22
C THR A 201 16.13 2.13 15.95
N SER A 202 15.16 1.93 15.07
CA SER A 202 15.01 2.68 13.84
C SER A 202 14.87 4.19 14.09
N GLU A 203 15.50 5.00 13.26
CA GLU A 203 15.31 6.45 13.25
C GLU A 203 13.87 6.83 12.83
N TYR A 204 13.14 5.92 12.19
CA TYR A 204 11.72 6.06 11.88
C TYR A 204 10.82 5.68 13.04
N HIS A 205 11.30 5.01 14.10
CA HIS A 205 10.46 4.63 15.22
C HIS A 205 9.93 5.87 15.98
N PRO A 206 8.65 5.93 16.39
CA PRO A 206 8.04 7.10 17.04
C PRO A 206 8.81 7.62 18.26
N SER A 207 9.42 6.73 19.05
CA SER A 207 10.24 7.12 20.21
C SER A 207 11.55 7.81 19.84
N ASN A 208 12.05 7.59 18.62
CA ASN A 208 13.35 8.09 18.16
C ASN A 208 13.23 9.25 17.19
N ILE A 209 12.17 9.32 16.41
CA ILE A 209 12.04 10.22 15.26
C ILE A 209 12.22 11.69 15.61
N ASN A 210 11.84 12.11 16.83
CA ASN A 210 12.02 13.49 17.29
C ASN A 210 13.49 13.86 17.49
N LYS A 211 14.38 12.88 17.65
CA LYS A 211 15.85 13.07 17.71
C LYS A 211 16.46 13.18 16.30
N HIS A 212 15.69 12.88 15.26
CA HIS A 212 16.13 12.80 13.88
C HIS A 212 15.28 13.70 12.95
N PRO A 213 15.52 15.02 12.91
CA PRO A 213 14.66 15.99 12.21
C PRO A 213 14.44 15.69 10.71
N LYS A 214 15.43 15.10 10.03
CA LYS A 214 15.30 14.72 8.61
C LYS A 214 14.29 13.58 8.42
N PHE A 215 14.31 12.59 9.31
CA PHE A 215 13.38 11.47 9.31
C PHE A 215 11.96 11.93 9.65
N LYS A 216 11.85 12.79 10.68
CA LYS A 216 10.57 13.38 11.05
C LYS A 216 9.94 14.14 9.88
N LYS A 217 10.70 15.04 9.25
CA LYS A 217 10.21 15.79 8.09
C LYS A 217 9.76 14.85 6.96
N TYR A 218 10.52 13.79 6.70
CA TYR A 218 10.18 12.82 5.67
C TYR A 218 8.90 12.05 6.02
N MET A 219 8.73 11.63 7.28
CA MET A 219 7.51 10.96 7.75
C MET A 219 6.30 11.90 7.70
N ASP A 220 6.45 13.17 8.09
CA ASP A 220 5.37 14.17 7.99
C ASP A 220 4.90 14.35 6.53
N GLU A 221 5.82 14.29 5.55
CA GLU A 221 5.46 14.30 4.12
C GLU A 221 4.81 12.98 3.68
N PHE A 222 5.29 11.84 4.16
CA PHE A 222 4.69 10.55 3.87
C PHE A 222 3.25 10.44 4.40
N ILE A 223 2.97 10.99 5.58
CA ILE A 223 1.61 11.08 6.15
C ILE A 223 0.69 11.89 5.21
N LYS A 224 1.15 13.03 4.69
CA LYS A 224 0.37 13.85 3.73
C LYS A 224 0.08 13.09 2.44
N ILE A 225 1.08 12.38 1.92
CA ILE A 225 0.92 11.54 0.71
C ILE A 225 -0.10 10.43 0.99
N SER A 226 -0.02 9.79 2.14
CA SER A 226 -0.94 8.73 2.55
C SER A 226 -2.37 9.25 2.68
N ALA A 227 -2.57 10.45 3.24
CA ALA A 227 -3.88 11.09 3.29
C ALA A 227 -4.43 11.40 1.89
N ALA A 228 -3.59 11.89 0.98
CA ALA A 228 -3.99 12.15 -0.40
C ALA A 228 -4.36 10.86 -1.16
N ARG A 229 -3.59 9.78 -0.97
CA ARG A 229 -3.91 8.44 -1.48
C ARG A 229 -5.24 7.94 -0.92
N HIS A 230 -5.52 8.21 0.35
CA HIS A 230 -6.78 7.80 0.97
C HIS A 230 -7.98 8.57 0.40
N MET A 231 -7.86 9.87 0.20
CA MET A 231 -8.90 10.65 -0.46
C MET A 231 -9.21 10.14 -1.88
N GLU A 232 -8.20 9.68 -2.61
CA GLU A 232 -8.39 9.05 -3.92
C GLU A 232 -9.01 7.65 -3.80
N PHE A 233 -8.54 6.84 -2.86
CA PHE A 233 -9.12 5.55 -2.52
C PHE A 233 -10.63 5.68 -2.22
N GLU A 234 -11.05 6.66 -1.41
CA GLU A 234 -12.45 6.92 -1.10
C GLU A 234 -13.30 7.20 -2.36
N LYS A 235 -12.75 7.91 -3.35
CA LYS A 235 -13.43 8.15 -4.62
C LYS A 235 -13.57 6.87 -5.43
N ILE A 236 -12.49 6.08 -5.51
CA ILE A 236 -12.47 4.82 -6.27
C ILE A 236 -13.48 3.84 -5.72
N VAL A 237 -13.55 3.65 -4.40
CA VAL A 237 -14.51 2.76 -3.73
C VAL A 237 -15.89 3.36 -3.57
N SER A 238 -16.10 4.58 -4.09
CA SER A 238 -17.38 5.31 -4.05
C SER A 238 -17.89 5.60 -2.64
N ALA A 239 -16.98 5.99 -1.74
CA ALA A 239 -17.33 6.38 -0.39
C ALA A 239 -18.26 7.61 -0.39
N LYS A 240 -19.42 7.51 0.29
CA LYS A 240 -20.33 8.65 0.46
C LYS A 240 -19.65 9.78 1.22
N THR A 241 -19.97 11.02 0.89
CA THR A 241 -19.32 12.20 1.48
C THR A 241 -19.34 12.20 3.01
N HIS A 242 -20.48 11.80 3.61
CA HIS A 242 -20.61 11.74 5.07
C HIS A 242 -19.85 10.56 5.73
N HIS A 243 -19.35 9.61 4.93
CA HIS A 243 -18.50 8.50 5.39
C HIS A 243 -17.01 8.81 5.24
N ARG A 244 -16.62 9.85 4.50
CA ARG A 244 -15.23 10.20 4.26
C ARG A 244 -14.53 10.68 5.53
N LEU A 245 -13.21 10.44 5.56
CA LEU A 245 -12.39 10.88 6.68
C LEU A 245 -12.22 12.40 6.69
N ASP A 246 -12.06 12.94 7.89
CA ASP A 246 -11.69 14.33 8.09
C ASP A 246 -10.19 14.41 8.46
N PHE A 247 -9.39 14.83 7.50
CA PHE A 247 -7.96 14.97 7.66
C PHE A 247 -7.53 16.29 8.31
N SER A 248 -8.44 17.21 8.57
CA SER A 248 -8.14 18.45 9.30
C SER A 248 -7.64 18.17 10.72
N LEU A 249 -8.05 17.03 11.29
CA LEU A 249 -7.59 16.57 12.61
C LEU A 249 -6.08 16.31 12.68
N ILE A 250 -5.43 16.10 11.55
CA ILE A 250 -3.97 15.92 11.43
C ILE A 250 -3.31 17.05 10.64
N GLY A 251 -3.99 18.21 10.55
CA GLY A 251 -3.45 19.41 9.91
C GLY A 251 -3.44 19.41 8.38
N ILE A 252 -4.23 18.53 7.75
CA ILE A 252 -4.33 18.43 6.29
C ILE A 252 -5.71 18.96 5.86
N ASP A 253 -5.74 19.97 5.00
CA ASP A 253 -7.00 20.53 4.49
C ASP A 253 -7.63 19.56 3.47
N ASN A 254 -8.85 19.11 3.75
CA ASN A 254 -9.64 18.28 2.84
C ASN A 254 -10.01 18.97 1.51
N LYS A 255 -9.87 20.30 1.45
CA LYS A 255 -10.13 21.10 0.23
C LYS A 255 -8.89 21.26 -0.64
N GLU A 256 -7.71 21.06 -0.09
CA GLU A 256 -6.54 21.00 -0.94
C GLU A 256 -6.77 19.86 -1.95
N LYS A 257 -7.04 20.26 -3.19
CA LYS A 257 -6.63 19.47 -4.34
C LYS A 257 -5.10 19.42 -4.26
N THR A 258 -4.62 18.65 -3.30
CA THR A 258 -3.24 18.26 -3.32
C THR A 258 -3.13 17.59 -4.68
N LYS A 259 -2.66 18.33 -5.70
CA LYS A 259 -1.88 17.70 -6.74
C LYS A 259 -0.91 16.91 -5.89
N VAL A 260 -1.22 15.64 -5.68
CA VAL A 260 -0.22 14.70 -5.26
C VAL A 260 0.87 15.04 -6.24
N LYS A 261 1.86 15.81 -5.81
CA LYS A 261 3.18 15.66 -6.36
C LYS A 261 3.41 14.19 -5.99
N THR A 262 2.86 13.32 -6.82
CA THR A 262 3.38 11.97 -6.99
C THR A 262 4.84 12.25 -6.87
N LEU A 263 5.42 11.87 -5.74
CA LEU A 263 6.76 12.24 -5.33
C LEU A 263 7.52 12.46 -6.62
N LYS A 264 8.23 13.56 -6.83
CA LYS A 264 8.92 13.97 -8.08
C LYS A 264 9.52 12.80 -8.89
N ASN A 265 9.44 11.61 -8.35
CA ASN A 265 9.81 10.33 -8.89
C ASN A 265 9.07 9.90 -10.14
N ASN A 266 7.77 10.23 -10.35
CA ASN A 266 7.16 9.85 -11.63
C ASN A 266 7.79 10.61 -12.80
N ASP A 267 8.12 11.89 -12.59
CA ASP A 267 8.87 12.64 -13.58
C ASP A 267 10.32 12.14 -13.66
N MET A 268 10.92 11.80 -12.53
CA MET A 268 12.30 11.30 -12.47
C MET A 268 12.41 9.90 -13.10
N ILE A 269 11.53 8.97 -12.74
CA ILE A 269 11.50 7.61 -13.30
C ILE A 269 11.16 7.69 -14.79
N LYS A 270 10.21 8.52 -15.18
CA LYS A 270 9.90 8.77 -16.59
C LYS A 270 11.12 9.33 -17.33
N GLN A 271 11.78 10.35 -16.79
CA GLN A 271 13.00 10.91 -17.38
C GLN A 271 14.13 9.88 -17.47
N LEU A 272 14.29 9.01 -16.46
CA LEU A 272 15.29 7.93 -16.49
C LEU A 272 14.94 6.86 -17.53
N ASN A 273 13.69 6.51 -17.68
CA ASN A 273 13.22 5.56 -18.70
C ASN A 273 13.35 6.16 -20.11
N ASP A 274 12.97 7.42 -20.29
CA ASP A 274 13.15 8.13 -21.56
C ASP A 274 14.64 8.25 -21.92
N LEU A 275 15.49 8.52 -20.92
CA LEU A 275 16.94 8.57 -21.10
C LEU A 275 17.53 7.19 -21.47
N LYS A 276 17.03 6.12 -20.83
CA LYS A 276 17.45 4.74 -21.16
C LYS A 276 17.03 4.36 -22.59
N LYS A 277 15.82 4.73 -22.99
CA LYS A 277 15.34 4.51 -24.35
C LYS A 277 16.23 5.20 -25.39
N LEU A 278 16.64 6.44 -25.13
CA LEU A 278 17.57 7.17 -26.00
C LEU A 278 18.96 6.48 -26.09
N LEU A 279 19.42 5.86 -25.02
CA LEU A 279 20.64 5.06 -25.03
C LEU A 279 20.46 3.78 -25.87
N ASP A 280 19.37 3.05 -25.64
CA ASP A 280 19.06 1.78 -26.32
C ASP A 280 18.82 2.02 -27.83
N GLU A 281 18.31 3.18 -28.22
CA GLU A 281 18.13 3.63 -29.61
C GLU A 281 19.43 4.20 -30.22
N GLY A 282 20.52 4.28 -29.45
CA GLY A 282 21.81 4.79 -29.91
C GLY A 282 21.84 6.32 -30.17
N VAL A 283 20.84 7.03 -29.66
CA VAL A 283 20.73 8.51 -29.81
C VAL A 283 21.72 9.23 -28.89
N ILE A 284 22.02 8.62 -27.72
CA ILE A 284 23.01 9.12 -26.78
C ILE A 284 24.04 8.05 -26.47
N THR A 285 25.24 8.50 -26.11
CA THR A 285 26.34 7.61 -25.68
C THR A 285 26.19 7.21 -24.22
N GLN A 286 26.89 6.15 -23.81
CA GLN A 286 26.93 5.69 -22.41
C GLN A 286 27.43 6.79 -21.47
N ASP A 287 28.37 7.64 -21.90
CA ASP A 287 28.89 8.75 -21.10
C ASP A 287 27.85 9.87 -20.91
N GLU A 288 27.11 10.20 -21.97
CA GLU A 288 26.00 11.18 -21.90
C GLU A 288 24.88 10.66 -21.04
N PHE A 289 24.51 9.39 -21.17
CA PHE A 289 23.55 8.73 -20.28
C PHE A 289 23.97 8.85 -18.80
N THR A 290 25.23 8.52 -18.50
CA THR A 290 25.75 8.56 -17.13
C THR A 290 25.74 9.97 -16.55
N LYS A 291 26.10 10.98 -17.36
CA LYS A 291 26.07 12.40 -16.96
C LYS A 291 24.64 12.90 -16.75
N ALA A 292 23.72 12.56 -17.66
CA ALA A 292 22.34 12.97 -17.56
C ALA A 292 21.63 12.27 -16.39
N LYS A 293 21.86 10.96 -16.17
CA LYS A 293 21.37 10.19 -15.02
C LYS A 293 21.80 10.84 -13.71
N LYS A 294 23.07 11.28 -13.61
CA LYS A 294 23.57 11.98 -12.41
C LYS A 294 22.85 13.31 -12.16
N LYS A 295 22.48 14.05 -13.23
CA LYS A 295 21.71 15.31 -13.10
C LYS A 295 20.26 15.07 -12.67
N ILE A 296 19.65 13.98 -13.10
CA ILE A 296 18.27 13.62 -12.75
C ILE A 296 18.19 13.15 -11.29
N LEU A 297 19.24 12.49 -10.79
CA LEU A 297 19.30 11.91 -9.45
C LEU A 297 19.82 12.87 -8.37
N ASN A 298 20.38 14.02 -8.72
CA ASN A 298 20.82 15.08 -7.81
C ASN A 298 19.82 16.24 -7.78
#